data_d51df6c8bbe40bcd5f4940036e5e0511
#
_entry.id   d51df6c8bbe40bcd5f4940036e5e0511
#
_cell.length_a   1.000
_cell.length_b   1.000
_cell.length_c   1.000
_cell.angle_alpha   90.00
_cell.angle_beta   90.00
_cell.angle_gamma   90.00
#
_symmetry.space_group_name_H-M   'P 1'
#
loop_
_entity.id
_entity.type
_entity.pdbx_description
1 polymer ?
#
loop_
_entity_poly.entity_id
_entity_poly.type
_entity_poly.pdbx_seq_one_letter_code
_entity_poly.pdbx_strand_id
1 'polypeptide(L)'
;MQRPPALLLTSAVVVALASLLPVAYLIVRSAGAGSNLLNIVLEAHVLPVFGRTLLLITIVTSLSVLIAVPVAWLTVKTNIPLRRVLSVASVLPLVMPSFVMATTVIEMYSPKGILQGWLSVFGVSRLSDIYGLSGATLVLVLMTYPYALLMIRGTLRRMDPSLEEAARAMGYGAVRTFIAVTLPLIRPAIAAGSLLIALYTLSDFGGVALLRYQTFTSTIMIQYESSMDRTVAAVLSLVLVAFAVLLLLGEGFIRGSGAYHRSTVGAVRVSRRIDLGRWRWVGFFVVAIPVLVGLIIPVGVLCHWLVRGLFNDQELLPLL
;
A
#
# COMPACT_ATOMS: atom_id res chain seq x y z
N MET A 1 -26.38 -12.22 -27.43
CA MET A 1 -25.98 -12.13 -26.00
C MET A 1 -26.94 -13.04 -25.23
N GLN A 2 -26.45 -14.12 -24.66
CA GLN A 2 -27.25 -15.02 -23.82
C GLN A 2 -27.57 -14.29 -22.50
N ARG A 3 -28.83 -14.27 -22.11
CA ARG A 3 -29.25 -13.68 -20.81
C ARG A 3 -28.60 -14.49 -19.68
N PRO A 4 -28.00 -13.84 -18.69
CA PRO A 4 -27.42 -14.57 -17.55
C PRO A 4 -28.54 -15.35 -16.84
N PRO A 5 -28.24 -16.53 -16.29
CA PRO A 5 -29.23 -17.32 -15.54
C PRO A 5 -29.78 -16.49 -14.38
N ALA A 6 -31.10 -16.59 -14.15
CA ALA A 6 -31.81 -15.78 -13.16
C ALA A 6 -31.16 -15.84 -11.75
N LEU A 7 -30.62 -17.00 -11.38
CA LEU A 7 -29.97 -17.22 -10.10
C LEU A 7 -28.67 -16.38 -9.95
N LEU A 8 -27.90 -16.19 -11.02
CA LEU A 8 -26.72 -15.31 -11.00
C LEU A 8 -27.12 -13.83 -10.92
N LEU A 9 -28.19 -13.45 -11.59
CA LEU A 9 -28.69 -12.08 -11.53
C LEU A 9 -29.23 -11.73 -10.13
N THR A 10 -30.02 -12.61 -9.54
CA THR A 10 -30.57 -12.39 -8.18
C THR A 10 -29.47 -12.35 -7.13
N SER A 11 -28.50 -13.26 -7.16
CA SER A 11 -27.37 -13.22 -6.22
C SER A 11 -26.52 -11.94 -6.38
N ALA A 12 -26.27 -11.49 -7.60
CA ALA A 12 -25.54 -10.25 -7.85
C ALA A 12 -26.31 -9.02 -7.32
N VAL A 13 -27.62 -8.96 -7.52
CA VAL A 13 -28.46 -7.87 -7.00
C VAL A 13 -28.48 -7.87 -5.47
N VAL A 14 -28.63 -9.04 -4.83
CA VAL A 14 -28.62 -9.14 -3.36
C VAL A 14 -27.28 -8.65 -2.79
N VAL A 15 -26.15 -9.09 -3.36
CA VAL A 15 -24.83 -8.64 -2.93
C VAL A 15 -24.65 -7.14 -3.13
N ALA A 16 -25.10 -6.59 -4.27
CA ALA A 16 -25.02 -5.16 -4.55
C ALA A 16 -25.86 -4.34 -3.54
N LEU A 17 -27.10 -4.75 -3.27
CA LEU A 17 -27.97 -4.09 -2.28
C LEU A 17 -27.37 -4.17 -0.88
N ALA A 18 -26.86 -5.33 -0.46
CA ALA A 18 -26.19 -5.48 0.83
C ALA A 18 -24.95 -4.58 0.96
N SER A 19 -24.16 -4.43 -0.12
CA SER A 19 -23.00 -3.56 -0.15
C SER A 19 -23.35 -2.06 -0.10
N LEU A 20 -24.51 -1.67 -0.58
CA LEU A 20 -24.99 -0.29 -0.54
C LEU A 20 -25.61 0.10 0.82
N LEU A 21 -25.97 -0.87 1.65
CA LEU A 21 -26.66 -0.65 2.92
C LEU A 21 -25.88 0.27 3.88
N PRO A 22 -24.53 0.11 4.09
CA PRO A 22 -23.77 1.03 4.91
C PRO A 22 -23.76 2.47 4.37
N VAL A 23 -23.67 2.65 3.06
CA VAL A 23 -23.69 3.97 2.43
C VAL A 23 -25.07 4.61 2.57
N ALA A 24 -26.14 3.84 2.36
CA ALA A 24 -27.52 4.31 2.58
C ALA A 24 -27.75 4.74 4.04
N TYR A 25 -27.24 3.98 5.01
CA TYR A 25 -27.27 4.37 6.43
C TYR A 25 -26.57 5.70 6.67
N LEU A 26 -25.38 5.91 6.12
CA LEU A 26 -24.64 7.17 6.25
C LEU A 26 -25.42 8.35 5.65
N ILE A 27 -26.06 8.17 4.48
CA ILE A 27 -26.88 9.20 3.84
C ILE A 27 -28.08 9.56 4.72
N VAL A 28 -28.83 8.57 5.22
CA VAL A 28 -30.00 8.81 6.10
C VAL A 28 -29.56 9.49 7.39
N ARG A 29 -28.45 9.05 7.99
CA ARG A 29 -27.95 9.62 9.24
C ARG A 29 -27.44 11.06 9.07
N SER A 30 -26.74 11.34 7.97
CA SER A 30 -26.25 12.69 7.66
C SER A 30 -27.36 13.68 7.32
N ALA A 31 -28.52 13.20 6.84
CA ALA A 31 -29.68 14.06 6.61
C ALA A 31 -30.18 14.75 7.90
N GLY A 32 -29.91 14.15 9.08
CA GLY A 32 -30.16 14.75 10.38
C GLY A 32 -29.38 16.04 10.66
N ALA A 33 -28.27 16.29 9.95
CA ALA A 33 -27.49 17.52 10.08
C ALA A 33 -28.20 18.77 9.46
N GLY A 34 -29.16 18.56 8.57
CA GLY A 34 -29.92 19.63 7.93
C GLY A 34 -29.05 20.71 7.28
N SER A 35 -29.29 21.98 7.59
CA SER A 35 -28.53 23.13 7.07
C SER A 35 -27.08 23.24 7.62
N ASN A 36 -26.72 22.47 8.66
CA ASN A 36 -25.39 22.53 9.28
C ASN A 36 -24.34 21.65 8.57
N LEU A 37 -24.71 20.89 7.53
CA LEU A 37 -23.79 20.04 6.78
C LEU A 37 -22.52 20.78 6.34
N LEU A 38 -22.67 21.95 5.70
CA LEU A 38 -21.53 22.73 5.22
C LEU A 38 -20.67 23.26 6.35
N ASN A 39 -21.27 23.66 7.46
CA ASN A 39 -20.54 24.16 8.62
C ASN A 39 -19.69 23.05 9.25
N ILE A 40 -20.20 21.83 9.34
CA ILE A 40 -19.46 20.66 9.84
C ILE A 40 -18.24 20.38 8.96
N VAL A 41 -18.40 20.39 7.63
CA VAL A 41 -17.31 20.10 6.68
C VAL A 41 -16.27 21.22 6.65
N LEU A 42 -16.70 22.47 6.82
CA LEU A 42 -15.84 23.67 6.80
C LEU A 42 -15.29 24.05 8.17
N GLU A 43 -15.60 23.27 9.21
CA GLU A 43 -15.02 23.51 10.54
C GLU A 43 -13.49 23.57 10.50
N ALA A 44 -12.92 24.46 11.30
CA ALA A 44 -11.50 24.80 11.28
C ALA A 44 -10.56 23.61 11.49
N HIS A 45 -11.05 22.49 12.05
CA HIS A 45 -10.22 21.28 12.26
C HIS A 45 -10.33 20.26 11.13
N VAL A 46 -11.40 20.23 10.33
CA VAL A 46 -11.62 19.22 9.27
C VAL A 46 -10.69 19.46 8.10
N LEU A 47 -10.52 20.69 7.67
CA LEU A 47 -9.69 21.05 6.51
C LEU A 47 -8.19 20.72 6.70
N PRO A 48 -7.55 21.03 7.85
CA PRO A 48 -6.16 20.61 8.09
C PRO A 48 -5.98 19.10 8.13
N VAL A 49 -6.94 18.35 8.69
CA VAL A 49 -6.87 16.88 8.74
C VAL A 49 -7.00 16.28 7.34
N PHE A 50 -7.87 16.85 6.51
CA PHE A 50 -7.98 16.47 5.11
C PHE A 50 -6.66 16.69 4.36
N GLY A 51 -6.03 17.85 4.54
CA GLY A 51 -4.71 18.16 3.99
C GLY A 51 -3.62 17.18 4.45
N ARG A 52 -3.60 16.82 5.75
CA ARG A 52 -2.68 15.81 6.29
C ARG A 52 -2.91 14.42 5.66
N THR A 53 -4.16 14.04 5.45
CA THR A 53 -4.51 12.77 4.82
C THR A 53 -4.04 12.74 3.36
N LEU A 54 -4.27 13.82 2.60
CA LEU A 54 -3.79 13.96 1.23
C LEU A 54 -2.26 13.90 1.14
N LEU A 55 -1.58 14.57 2.05
CA LEU A 55 -0.11 14.54 2.13
C LEU A 55 0.38 13.12 2.36
N LEU A 56 -0.20 12.41 3.32
CA LEU A 56 0.16 11.03 3.62
C LEU A 56 -0.07 10.11 2.40
N ILE A 57 -1.25 10.19 1.77
CA ILE A 57 -1.58 9.41 0.57
C ILE A 57 -0.56 9.67 -0.55
N THR A 58 -0.23 10.93 -0.79
CA THR A 58 0.71 11.32 -1.86
C THR A 58 2.11 10.77 -1.59
N ILE A 59 2.62 10.93 -0.37
CA ILE A 59 3.96 10.46 0.00
C ILE A 59 4.01 8.93 -0.03
N VAL A 60 3.05 8.24 0.60
CA VAL A 60 3.00 6.78 0.66
C VAL A 60 2.90 6.19 -0.74
N THR A 61 2.00 6.71 -1.58
CA THR A 61 1.84 6.23 -2.96
C THR A 61 3.12 6.43 -3.77
N SER A 62 3.72 7.61 -3.72
CA SER A 62 4.94 7.92 -4.47
C SER A 62 6.12 7.03 -4.07
N LEU A 63 6.37 6.88 -2.76
CA LEU A 63 7.45 6.05 -2.25
C LEU A 63 7.20 4.56 -2.51
N SER A 64 5.97 4.09 -2.37
CA SER A 64 5.60 2.70 -2.68
C SER A 64 5.84 2.37 -4.15
N VAL A 65 5.47 3.26 -5.07
CA VAL A 65 5.74 3.09 -6.50
C VAL A 65 7.23 3.12 -6.80
N LEU A 66 7.98 4.02 -6.14
CA LEU A 66 9.43 4.15 -6.29
C LEU A 66 10.15 2.83 -5.88
N ILE A 67 9.64 2.13 -4.88
CA ILE A 67 10.14 0.80 -4.47
C ILE A 67 9.62 -0.29 -5.41
N ALA A 68 8.33 -0.28 -5.74
CA ALA A 68 7.69 -1.36 -6.48
C ALA A 68 8.21 -1.51 -7.92
N VAL A 69 8.48 -0.39 -8.61
CA VAL A 69 8.94 -0.41 -10.01
C VAL A 69 10.29 -1.13 -10.16
N PRO A 70 11.37 -0.73 -9.45
CA PRO A 70 12.65 -1.42 -9.56
C PRO A 70 12.58 -2.86 -9.04
N VAL A 71 11.85 -3.13 -7.95
CA VAL A 71 11.68 -4.49 -7.41
C VAL A 71 10.97 -5.39 -8.42
N ALA A 72 9.93 -4.90 -9.11
CA ALA A 72 9.23 -5.64 -10.16
C ALA A 72 10.15 -5.95 -11.34
N TRP A 73 10.85 -4.93 -11.85
CA TRP A 73 11.74 -5.08 -13.00
C TRP A 73 12.90 -6.02 -12.70
N LEU A 74 13.59 -5.84 -11.57
CA LEU A 74 14.72 -6.68 -11.16
C LEU A 74 14.30 -8.14 -11.00
N THR A 75 13.17 -8.39 -10.35
CA THR A 75 12.71 -9.76 -10.11
C THR A 75 12.13 -10.45 -11.34
N VAL A 76 11.64 -9.72 -12.36
CA VAL A 76 11.08 -10.32 -13.58
C VAL A 76 12.11 -10.42 -14.69
N LYS A 77 12.87 -9.36 -14.93
CA LYS A 77 13.69 -9.20 -16.16
C LYS A 77 15.17 -9.51 -15.96
N THR A 78 15.67 -9.70 -14.73
CA THR A 78 17.11 -9.83 -14.48
C THR A 78 17.51 -11.14 -13.80
N ASN A 79 18.83 -11.34 -13.67
CA ASN A 79 19.45 -12.53 -13.08
C ASN A 79 19.94 -12.31 -11.63
N ILE A 80 19.25 -11.47 -10.81
CA ILE A 80 19.66 -11.26 -9.42
C ILE A 80 19.69 -12.57 -8.62
N PRO A 81 20.62 -12.69 -7.63
CA PRO A 81 20.68 -13.84 -6.74
C PRO A 81 19.36 -14.04 -5.96
N LEU A 82 19.04 -15.29 -5.60
CA LEU A 82 17.85 -15.65 -4.82
C LEU A 82 16.52 -15.08 -5.37
N ARG A 83 16.46 -14.75 -6.66
CA ARG A 83 15.33 -14.12 -7.32
C ARG A 83 13.97 -14.76 -7.01
N ARG A 84 13.88 -16.10 -6.98
CA ARG A 84 12.62 -16.79 -6.70
C ARG A 84 12.14 -16.52 -5.28
N VAL A 85 13.04 -16.62 -4.31
CA VAL A 85 12.75 -16.34 -2.89
C VAL A 85 12.36 -14.87 -2.71
N LEU A 86 13.19 -13.95 -3.20
CA LEU A 86 12.91 -12.52 -3.13
C LEU A 86 11.61 -12.13 -3.84
N SER A 87 11.27 -12.82 -4.94
CA SER A 87 10.02 -12.58 -5.65
C SER A 87 8.79 -12.92 -4.80
N VAL A 88 8.84 -13.94 -3.97
CA VAL A 88 7.76 -14.29 -3.05
C VAL A 88 7.83 -13.41 -1.80
N ALA A 89 8.99 -13.32 -1.18
CA ALA A 89 9.19 -12.58 0.06
C ALA A 89 8.80 -11.09 -0.05
N SER A 90 9.02 -10.46 -1.23
CA SER A 90 8.64 -9.06 -1.45
C SER A 90 7.13 -8.79 -1.52
N VAL A 91 6.29 -9.82 -1.53
CA VAL A 91 4.82 -9.68 -1.49
C VAL A 91 4.27 -9.94 -0.08
N LEU A 92 5.00 -10.68 0.74
CA LEU A 92 4.55 -11.09 2.08
C LEU A 92 4.24 -9.96 3.06
N PRO A 93 4.88 -8.76 3.00
CA PRO A 93 4.47 -7.65 3.87
C PRO A 93 2.99 -7.28 3.77
N LEU A 94 2.35 -7.56 2.63
CA LEU A 94 0.91 -7.33 2.41
C LEU A 94 0.01 -8.12 3.39
N VAL A 95 0.50 -9.23 3.93
CA VAL A 95 -0.27 -10.10 4.82
C VAL A 95 -0.33 -9.54 6.25
N MET A 96 0.61 -8.64 6.61
CA MET A 96 0.65 -8.07 7.95
C MET A 96 -0.41 -6.98 8.12
N PRO A 97 -1.22 -6.99 9.20
CA PRO A 97 -2.09 -5.87 9.54
C PRO A 97 -1.29 -4.60 9.88
N SER A 98 -1.82 -3.41 9.55
CA SER A 98 -1.12 -2.13 9.74
C SER A 98 -0.78 -1.85 11.21
N PHE A 99 -1.68 -2.19 12.13
CA PHE A 99 -1.43 -2.03 13.56
C PHE A 99 -0.32 -2.96 14.08
N VAL A 100 -0.18 -4.17 13.55
CA VAL A 100 0.90 -5.09 13.91
C VAL A 100 2.24 -4.56 13.39
N MET A 101 2.28 -4.08 12.16
CA MET A 101 3.48 -3.45 11.62
C MET A 101 3.87 -2.20 12.41
N ALA A 102 2.88 -1.36 12.76
CA ALA A 102 3.12 -0.15 13.55
C ALA A 102 3.67 -0.48 14.94
N THR A 103 3.09 -1.46 15.65
CA THR A 103 3.59 -1.88 16.97
C THR A 103 5.01 -2.41 16.91
N THR A 104 5.35 -3.24 15.90
CA THR A 104 6.72 -3.74 15.75
C THR A 104 7.72 -2.62 15.44
N VAL A 105 7.35 -1.63 14.64
CA VAL A 105 8.20 -0.47 14.34
C VAL A 105 8.37 0.42 15.58
N ILE A 106 7.30 0.69 16.34
CA ILE A 106 7.35 1.47 17.59
C ILE A 106 8.30 0.79 18.58
N GLU A 107 8.18 -0.52 18.77
CA GLU A 107 9.03 -1.29 19.68
C GLU A 107 10.50 -1.24 19.28
N MET A 108 10.78 -1.34 17.98
CA MET A 108 12.16 -1.23 17.49
C MET A 108 12.79 0.12 17.78
N TYR A 109 12.02 1.21 17.63
CA TYR A 109 12.46 2.59 17.84
C TYR A 109 12.34 3.05 19.30
N SER A 110 11.72 2.25 20.17
CA SER A 110 11.61 2.53 21.61
C SER A 110 12.99 2.82 22.24
N PRO A 111 13.09 3.69 23.26
CA PRO A 111 14.34 4.00 23.96
C PRO A 111 15.06 2.78 24.58
N LYS A 112 14.33 1.68 24.77
CA LYS A 112 14.86 0.36 25.18
C LYS A 112 14.68 -0.70 24.10
N GLY A 113 14.40 -0.27 22.87
CA GLY A 113 14.12 -1.15 21.74
C GLY A 113 15.36 -1.81 21.16
N ILE A 114 15.12 -2.84 20.35
CA ILE A 114 16.17 -3.67 19.73
C ILE A 114 17.14 -2.82 18.90
N LEU A 115 16.61 -1.87 18.11
CA LEU A 115 17.43 -1.02 17.26
C LEU A 115 18.29 -0.04 18.06
N GLN A 116 17.74 0.54 19.13
CA GLN A 116 18.48 1.39 20.04
C GLN A 116 19.63 0.62 20.71
N GLY A 117 19.39 -0.63 21.16
CA GLY A 117 20.41 -1.49 21.74
C GLY A 117 21.57 -1.75 20.77
N TRP A 118 21.31 -1.97 19.49
CA TRP A 118 22.35 -2.18 18.51
C TRP A 118 23.11 -0.89 18.15
N LEU A 119 22.41 0.23 18.05
CA LEU A 119 23.02 1.52 17.69
C LEU A 119 23.77 2.16 18.86
N SER A 120 23.47 1.81 20.11
CA SER A 120 24.22 2.28 21.27
C SER A 120 25.68 1.86 21.24
N VAL A 121 26.00 0.72 20.64
CA VAL A 121 27.40 0.25 20.41
C VAL A 121 28.17 1.22 19.50
N PHE A 122 27.48 1.94 18.61
CA PHE A 122 28.06 2.95 17.71
C PHE A 122 27.97 4.38 18.26
N GLY A 123 27.64 4.55 19.56
CA GLY A 123 27.58 5.85 20.21
C GLY A 123 26.26 6.63 20.00
N VAL A 124 25.23 6.02 19.38
CA VAL A 124 23.91 6.65 19.22
C VAL A 124 23.13 6.49 20.53
N SER A 125 23.07 7.56 21.32
CA SER A 125 22.40 7.56 22.64
C SER A 125 20.89 7.60 22.57
N ARG A 126 20.33 8.17 21.48
CA ARG A 126 18.87 8.30 21.31
C ARG A 126 18.48 8.31 19.84
N LEU A 127 17.49 7.51 19.46
CA LEU A 127 16.85 7.57 18.16
C LEU A 127 15.81 8.72 18.12
N SER A 128 15.59 9.26 16.94
CA SER A 128 14.53 10.23 16.70
C SER A 128 13.15 9.58 16.91
N ASP A 129 12.19 10.35 17.37
CA ASP A 129 10.81 9.87 17.51
C ASP A 129 10.25 9.38 16.19
N ILE A 130 9.71 8.15 16.22
CA ILE A 130 9.08 7.52 15.04
C ILE A 130 7.60 7.95 14.86
N TYR A 131 7.04 8.64 15.84
CA TYR A 131 5.64 9.08 15.78
C TYR A 131 5.40 10.15 14.71
N GLY A 132 4.15 10.28 14.27
CA GLY A 132 3.75 11.26 13.28
C GLY A 132 3.91 10.80 11.84
N LEU A 133 4.13 11.75 10.93
CA LEU A 133 4.19 11.51 9.48
C LEU A 133 5.26 10.51 9.07
N SER A 134 6.45 10.56 9.69
CA SER A 134 7.59 9.71 9.33
C SER A 134 7.29 8.23 9.58
N GLY A 135 6.80 7.90 10.76
CA GLY A 135 6.44 6.52 11.08
C GLY A 135 5.24 6.01 10.30
N ALA A 136 4.18 6.83 10.19
CA ALA A 136 3.02 6.47 9.39
C ALA A 136 3.41 6.19 7.92
N THR A 137 4.27 7.04 7.35
CA THR A 137 4.79 6.83 6.00
C THR A 137 5.61 5.54 5.91
N LEU A 138 6.55 5.31 6.82
CA LEU A 138 7.39 4.11 6.80
C LEU A 138 6.56 2.83 6.85
N VAL A 139 5.65 2.73 7.82
CA VAL A 139 4.79 1.56 8.01
C VAL A 139 3.92 1.32 6.79
N LEU A 140 3.20 2.35 6.31
CA LEU A 140 2.29 2.21 5.19
C LEU A 140 3.02 1.93 3.88
N VAL A 141 4.17 2.54 3.62
CA VAL A 141 4.98 2.24 2.42
C VAL A 141 5.42 0.78 2.40
N LEU A 142 5.96 0.25 3.52
CA LEU A 142 6.42 -1.12 3.59
C LEU A 142 5.31 -2.15 3.40
N MET A 143 4.08 -1.81 3.80
CA MET A 143 2.92 -2.68 3.63
C MET A 143 2.27 -2.58 2.26
N THR A 144 2.28 -1.38 1.67
CA THR A 144 1.45 -1.12 0.48
C THR A 144 2.21 -1.20 -0.83
N TYR A 145 3.57 -1.08 -0.86
CA TYR A 145 4.33 -1.23 -2.11
C TYR A 145 4.03 -2.54 -2.86
N PRO A 146 3.68 -3.67 -2.20
CA PRO A 146 3.37 -4.91 -2.91
C PRO A 146 2.11 -4.82 -3.79
N TYR A 147 1.18 -3.89 -3.54
CA TYR A 147 0.02 -3.68 -4.43
C TYR A 147 0.49 -3.25 -5.83
N ALA A 148 1.31 -2.19 -5.91
CA ALA A 148 1.88 -1.76 -7.18
C ALA A 148 2.82 -2.83 -7.76
N LEU A 149 3.61 -3.48 -6.92
CA LEU A 149 4.52 -4.56 -7.32
C LEU A 149 3.80 -5.69 -8.06
N LEU A 150 2.66 -6.16 -7.55
CA LEU A 150 1.87 -7.22 -8.16
C LEU A 150 1.30 -6.81 -9.52
N MET A 151 0.74 -5.60 -9.63
CA MET A 151 0.21 -5.06 -10.88
C MET A 151 1.28 -4.92 -11.94
N ILE A 152 2.43 -4.35 -11.58
CA ILE A 152 3.57 -4.15 -12.49
C ILE A 152 4.16 -5.50 -12.91
N ARG A 153 4.35 -6.45 -11.99
CA ARG A 153 4.82 -7.81 -12.32
C ARG A 153 3.90 -8.54 -13.28
N GLY A 154 2.59 -8.43 -13.05
CA GLY A 154 1.59 -9.02 -13.94
C GLY A 154 1.73 -8.53 -15.37
N THR A 155 1.92 -7.22 -15.55
CA THR A 155 2.13 -6.59 -16.85
C THR A 155 3.48 -6.97 -17.46
N LEU A 156 4.58 -6.89 -16.71
CA LEU A 156 5.92 -7.23 -17.20
C LEU A 156 6.04 -8.69 -17.68
N ARG A 157 5.32 -9.62 -17.04
CA ARG A 157 5.30 -11.03 -17.44
C ARG A 157 4.52 -11.30 -18.72
N ARG A 158 3.54 -10.43 -19.04
CA ARG A 158 2.68 -10.55 -20.23
C ARG A 158 3.13 -9.68 -21.39
N MET A 159 4.14 -8.83 -21.17
CA MET A 159 4.68 -7.93 -22.18
C MET A 159 5.41 -8.71 -23.26
N ASP A 160 5.20 -8.32 -24.55
CA ASP A 160 5.91 -8.91 -25.68
C ASP A 160 7.40 -8.54 -25.63
N PRO A 161 8.32 -9.54 -25.58
CA PRO A 161 9.74 -9.29 -25.57
C PRO A 161 10.28 -8.61 -26.83
N SER A 162 9.60 -8.76 -27.96
CA SER A 162 10.05 -8.26 -29.27
C SER A 162 10.26 -6.75 -29.28
N LEU A 163 9.46 -5.99 -28.52
CA LEU A 163 9.60 -4.53 -28.40
C LEU A 163 10.92 -4.13 -27.71
N GLU A 164 11.31 -4.85 -26.66
CA GLU A 164 12.59 -4.63 -25.99
C GLU A 164 13.77 -5.08 -26.84
N GLU A 165 13.61 -6.22 -27.57
CA GLU A 165 14.61 -6.74 -28.49
C GLU A 165 14.86 -5.80 -29.65
N ALA A 166 13.80 -5.25 -30.25
CA ALA A 166 13.91 -4.24 -31.32
C ALA A 166 14.64 -2.96 -30.84
N ALA A 167 14.32 -2.46 -29.65
CA ALA A 167 15.01 -1.31 -29.07
C ALA A 167 16.52 -1.60 -28.88
N ARG A 168 16.86 -2.80 -28.43
CA ARG A 168 18.25 -3.21 -28.26
C ARG A 168 18.98 -3.39 -29.60
N ALA A 169 18.31 -3.92 -30.60
CA ALA A 169 18.84 -4.03 -31.97
C ALA A 169 19.15 -2.65 -32.56
N MET A 170 18.41 -1.60 -32.16
CA MET A 170 18.68 -0.20 -32.49
C MET A 170 19.81 0.43 -31.62
N GLY A 171 20.51 -0.36 -30.80
CA GLY A 171 21.63 0.12 -29.97
C GLY A 171 21.22 0.71 -28.61
N TYR A 172 19.97 0.57 -28.18
CA TYR A 172 19.56 1.06 -26.86
C TYR A 172 20.14 0.17 -25.74
N GLY A 173 20.83 0.78 -24.79
CA GLY A 173 21.27 0.11 -23.57
C GLY A 173 20.07 -0.24 -22.66
N ALA A 174 20.29 -1.09 -21.64
CA ALA A 174 19.24 -1.58 -20.75
C ALA A 174 18.39 -0.49 -20.10
N VAL A 175 19.03 0.58 -19.60
CA VAL A 175 18.35 1.71 -18.95
C VAL A 175 17.49 2.49 -19.95
N ARG A 176 18.03 2.78 -21.14
CA ARG A 176 17.31 3.50 -22.18
C ARG A 176 16.13 2.69 -22.69
N THR A 177 16.28 1.38 -22.87
CA THR A 177 15.16 0.46 -23.22
C THR A 177 14.09 0.46 -22.13
N PHE A 178 14.48 0.43 -20.86
CA PHE A 178 13.53 0.51 -19.76
C PHE A 178 12.72 1.81 -19.79
N ILE A 179 13.37 2.96 -19.91
CA ILE A 179 12.69 4.28 -19.87
C ILE A 179 11.83 4.50 -21.14
N ALA A 180 12.36 4.15 -22.32
CA ALA A 180 11.71 4.45 -23.59
C ALA A 180 10.61 3.43 -23.98
N VAL A 181 10.73 2.16 -23.55
CA VAL A 181 9.83 1.09 -23.96
C VAL A 181 9.08 0.51 -22.75
N THR A 182 9.80 -0.01 -21.77
CA THR A 182 9.17 -0.76 -20.67
C THR A 182 8.32 0.13 -19.77
N LEU A 183 8.84 1.29 -19.37
CA LEU A 183 8.16 2.21 -18.45
C LEU A 183 6.82 2.75 -19.02
N PRO A 184 6.73 3.21 -20.29
CA PRO A 184 5.46 3.58 -20.88
C PRO A 184 4.44 2.44 -20.92
N LEU A 185 4.88 1.22 -21.19
CA LEU A 185 4.02 0.03 -21.26
C LEU A 185 3.46 -0.39 -19.89
N ILE A 186 4.18 -0.14 -18.81
CA ILE A 186 3.72 -0.46 -17.45
C ILE A 186 2.98 0.70 -16.77
N ARG A 187 2.89 1.89 -17.37
CA ARG A 187 2.18 3.05 -16.79
C ARG A 187 0.75 2.73 -16.32
N PRO A 188 -0.09 1.99 -17.08
CA PRO A 188 -1.43 1.65 -16.62
C PRO A 188 -1.41 0.74 -15.38
N ALA A 189 -0.41 -0.15 -15.26
CA ALA A 189 -0.25 -1.00 -14.08
C ALA A 189 0.24 -0.20 -12.87
N ILE A 190 1.11 0.80 -13.09
CA ILE A 190 1.53 1.73 -12.04
C ILE A 190 0.32 2.52 -11.55
N ALA A 191 -0.51 3.06 -12.45
CA ALA A 191 -1.71 3.82 -12.07
C ALA A 191 -2.69 2.96 -11.24
N ALA A 192 -2.97 1.73 -11.69
CA ALA A 192 -3.84 0.81 -10.95
C ALA A 192 -3.27 0.44 -9.56
N GLY A 193 -1.96 0.19 -9.48
CA GLY A 193 -1.29 -0.07 -8.21
C GLY A 193 -1.29 1.15 -7.29
N SER A 194 -1.07 2.34 -7.84
CA SER A 194 -1.13 3.62 -7.11
C SER A 194 -2.50 3.88 -6.52
N LEU A 195 -3.57 3.58 -7.27
CA LEU A 195 -4.94 3.70 -6.78
C LEU A 195 -5.19 2.77 -5.58
N LEU A 196 -4.76 1.51 -5.68
CA LEU A 196 -4.91 0.56 -4.57
C LEU A 196 -4.16 1.03 -3.32
N ILE A 197 -2.95 1.56 -3.48
CA ILE A 197 -2.16 2.14 -2.38
C ILE A 197 -2.88 3.35 -1.78
N ALA A 198 -3.37 4.25 -2.62
CA ALA A 198 -4.08 5.46 -2.18
C ALA A 198 -5.36 5.11 -1.41
N LEU A 199 -6.16 4.18 -1.91
CA LEU A 199 -7.38 3.71 -1.24
C LEU A 199 -7.09 3.00 0.07
N TYR A 200 -6.05 2.15 0.11
CA TYR A 200 -5.62 1.51 1.36
C TYR A 200 -5.20 2.56 2.39
N THR A 201 -4.32 3.49 2.00
CA THR A 201 -3.84 4.57 2.89
C THR A 201 -4.98 5.46 3.37
N LEU A 202 -5.95 5.76 2.50
CA LEU A 202 -7.15 6.54 2.84
C LEU A 202 -8.00 5.85 3.90
N SER A 203 -8.10 4.51 3.85
CA SER A 203 -8.95 3.71 4.74
C SER A 203 -8.23 3.24 6.00
N ASP A 204 -6.90 3.35 6.07
CA ASP A 204 -6.15 2.87 7.22
C ASP A 204 -6.44 3.72 8.47
N PHE A 205 -6.74 3.02 9.56
CA PHE A 205 -6.94 3.60 10.88
C PHE A 205 -5.91 3.07 11.89
N GLY A 206 -5.68 1.76 11.89
CA GLY A 206 -4.90 1.09 12.93
C GLY A 206 -3.44 1.55 13.00
N GLY A 207 -2.76 1.59 11.85
CA GLY A 207 -1.36 2.01 11.78
C GLY A 207 -1.17 3.48 12.10
N VAL A 208 -2.01 4.36 11.52
CA VAL A 208 -1.90 5.81 11.71
C VAL A 208 -2.26 6.24 13.13
N ALA A 209 -3.25 5.59 13.77
CA ALA A 209 -3.66 5.87 15.14
C ALA A 209 -2.53 5.55 16.14
N LEU A 210 -1.91 4.37 16.04
CA LEU A 210 -0.78 3.97 16.88
C LEU A 210 0.43 4.90 16.71
N LEU A 211 0.67 5.37 15.49
CA LEU A 211 1.76 6.29 15.20
C LEU A 211 1.39 7.77 15.47
N ARG A 212 0.25 8.01 16.10
CA ARG A 212 -0.25 9.34 16.50
C ARG A 212 -0.30 10.34 15.33
N TYR A 213 -0.59 9.87 14.13
CA TYR A 213 -0.77 10.72 12.98
C TYR A 213 -2.26 10.89 12.69
N GLN A 214 -2.77 12.10 12.89
CA GLN A 214 -4.17 12.41 12.68
C GLN A 214 -4.53 12.39 11.19
N THR A 215 -5.37 11.44 10.83
CA THR A 215 -5.97 11.30 9.50
C THR A 215 -7.47 11.48 9.56
N PHE A 216 -8.11 11.51 8.40
CA PHE A 216 -9.56 11.64 8.32
C PHE A 216 -10.29 10.46 9.00
N THR A 217 -9.78 9.25 8.85
CA THR A 217 -10.30 8.04 9.51
C THR A 217 -10.19 8.11 11.03
N SER A 218 -9.06 8.59 11.57
CA SER A 218 -8.89 8.75 13.02
C SER A 218 -9.83 9.83 13.58
N THR A 219 -10.09 10.89 12.83
CA THR A 219 -11.04 11.95 13.24
C THR A 219 -12.48 11.43 13.25
N ILE A 220 -12.87 10.62 12.25
CA ILE A 220 -14.19 9.97 12.23
C ILE A 220 -14.36 9.09 13.48
N MET A 221 -13.34 8.30 13.83
CA MET A 221 -13.40 7.41 14.99
C MET A 221 -13.52 8.18 16.30
N ILE A 222 -12.73 9.25 16.49
CA ILE A 222 -12.80 10.12 17.66
C ILE A 222 -14.22 10.74 17.78
N GLN A 223 -14.79 11.24 16.69
CA GLN A 223 -16.14 11.78 16.69
C GLN A 223 -17.20 10.72 16.99
N TYR A 224 -17.00 9.49 16.50
CA TYR A 224 -17.91 8.39 16.76
C TYR A 224 -17.92 7.96 18.23
N GLU A 225 -16.76 7.98 18.90
CA GLU A 225 -16.60 7.57 20.30
C GLU A 225 -16.94 8.71 21.29
N SER A 226 -16.59 9.95 20.97
CA SER A 226 -16.73 11.09 21.87
C SER A 226 -18.10 11.73 21.87
N SER A 227 -18.89 11.52 20.82
CA SER A 227 -20.20 12.20 20.64
C SER A 227 -21.36 11.26 20.82
N MET A 228 -22.37 11.67 21.61
CA MET A 228 -23.68 11.00 21.70
C MET A 228 -24.45 11.10 20.37
N ASP A 229 -24.22 12.16 19.60
CA ASP A 229 -24.80 12.33 18.26
C ASP A 229 -23.76 11.95 17.18
N ARG A 230 -24.02 10.83 16.53
CA ARG A 230 -23.17 10.27 15.47
C ARG A 230 -23.34 10.95 14.10
N THR A 231 -24.14 12.03 14.04
CA THR A 231 -24.41 12.73 12.78
C THR A 231 -23.16 13.33 12.17
N VAL A 232 -22.28 13.94 12.98
CA VAL A 232 -21.00 14.50 12.53
C VAL A 232 -20.10 13.40 11.95
N ALA A 233 -19.95 12.28 12.66
CA ALA A 233 -19.19 11.14 12.17
C ALA A 233 -19.75 10.59 10.85
N ALA A 234 -21.07 10.55 10.67
CA ALA A 234 -21.71 10.11 9.42
C ALA A 234 -21.42 11.08 8.27
N VAL A 235 -21.50 12.39 8.50
CA VAL A 235 -21.15 13.41 7.50
C VAL A 235 -19.70 13.27 7.05
N LEU A 236 -18.76 13.19 8.00
CA LEU A 236 -17.35 13.00 7.69
C LEU A 236 -17.10 11.69 6.93
N SER A 237 -17.79 10.62 7.29
CA SER A 237 -17.71 9.33 6.57
C SER A 237 -18.19 9.45 5.12
N LEU A 238 -19.26 10.21 4.85
CA LEU A 238 -19.70 10.49 3.47
C LEU A 238 -18.66 11.29 2.67
N VAL A 239 -18.01 12.26 3.28
CA VAL A 239 -16.89 13.01 2.65
C VAL A 239 -15.76 12.04 2.28
N LEU A 240 -15.42 11.11 3.18
CA LEU A 240 -14.40 10.09 2.91
C LEU A 240 -14.80 9.17 1.74
N VAL A 241 -16.06 8.71 1.70
CA VAL A 241 -16.61 7.90 0.61
C VAL A 241 -16.58 8.69 -0.71
N ALA A 242 -17.01 9.95 -0.71
CA ALA A 242 -16.96 10.81 -1.89
C ALA A 242 -15.54 10.97 -2.40
N PHE A 243 -14.58 11.15 -1.49
CA PHE A 243 -13.16 11.25 -1.86
C PHE A 243 -12.62 9.93 -2.44
N ALA A 244 -12.97 8.77 -1.87
CA ALA A 244 -12.62 7.46 -2.43
C ALA A 244 -13.19 7.28 -3.84
N VAL A 245 -14.44 7.69 -4.07
CA VAL A 245 -15.08 7.65 -5.40
C VAL A 245 -14.35 8.58 -6.38
N LEU A 246 -13.97 9.79 -5.95
CA LEU A 246 -13.18 10.72 -6.78
C LEU A 246 -11.84 10.15 -7.19
N LEU A 247 -11.14 9.45 -6.28
CA LEU A 247 -9.89 8.74 -6.60
C LEU A 247 -10.11 7.64 -7.64
N LEU A 248 -11.19 6.86 -7.51
CA LEU A 248 -11.56 5.82 -8.47
C LEU A 248 -11.88 6.38 -9.86
N LEU A 249 -12.65 7.47 -9.92
CA LEU A 249 -12.99 8.13 -11.17
C LEU A 249 -11.75 8.77 -11.81
N GLY A 250 -10.90 9.41 -11.01
CA GLY A 250 -9.66 10.04 -11.47
C GLY A 250 -8.70 9.03 -12.13
N GLU A 251 -8.59 7.81 -11.59
CA GLU A 251 -7.78 6.76 -12.20
C GLU A 251 -8.34 6.33 -13.57
N GLY A 252 -9.66 6.26 -13.70
CA GLY A 252 -10.31 5.95 -14.97
C GLY A 252 -9.91 6.93 -16.08
N PHE A 253 -9.80 8.23 -15.77
CA PHE A 253 -9.32 9.25 -16.71
C PHE A 253 -7.84 9.09 -17.05
N ILE A 254 -6.98 8.77 -16.08
CA ILE A 254 -5.53 8.59 -16.27
C ILE A 254 -5.24 7.33 -17.10
N ARG A 255 -6.04 6.28 -16.93
CA ARG A 255 -5.88 5.02 -17.67
C ARG A 255 -6.07 5.20 -19.18
N GLY A 256 -6.86 6.17 -19.60
CA GLY A 256 -7.15 6.44 -21.01
C GLY A 256 -7.80 5.25 -21.73
N SER A 257 -8.38 5.47 -22.91
CA SER A 257 -8.95 4.42 -23.76
C SER A 257 -7.90 3.61 -24.53
N GLY A 258 -6.67 3.50 -24.01
CA GLY A 258 -5.62 2.66 -24.58
C GLY A 258 -6.01 1.18 -24.51
N ALA A 259 -6.88 0.75 -25.44
CA ALA A 259 -7.14 -0.66 -25.65
C ALA A 259 -5.81 -1.31 -26.10
N TYR A 260 -5.14 -1.96 -25.15
CA TYR A 260 -3.99 -2.81 -25.43
C TYR A 260 -4.47 -4.01 -26.25
N HIS A 261 -4.58 -3.82 -27.54
CA HIS A 261 -4.80 -4.90 -28.47
C HIS A 261 -3.51 -5.74 -28.47
N ARG A 262 -3.61 -6.95 -27.97
CA ARG A 262 -2.61 -7.98 -28.21
C ARG A 262 -2.50 -8.18 -29.72
N SER A 263 -1.45 -7.67 -30.34
CA SER A 263 -1.20 -7.85 -31.78
C SER A 263 -0.66 -9.23 -32.14
N THR A 264 -0.45 -10.12 -31.17
CA THR A 264 0.10 -11.46 -31.45
C THR A 264 -0.70 -12.55 -30.75
N VAL A 265 -1.42 -13.35 -31.53
CA VAL A 265 -1.98 -14.65 -31.17
C VAL A 265 -0.82 -15.66 -31.32
N GLY A 266 0.00 -15.81 -30.27
CA GLY A 266 1.13 -16.72 -30.26
C GLY A 266 1.54 -17.08 -28.83
N ALA A 267 2.21 -18.24 -28.66
CA ALA A 267 2.77 -18.68 -27.39
C ALA A 267 3.67 -17.59 -26.78
N VAL A 268 3.48 -17.30 -25.51
CA VAL A 268 4.30 -16.32 -24.77
C VAL A 268 5.75 -16.76 -24.82
N ARG A 269 6.58 -16.13 -25.67
CA ARG A 269 8.03 -16.35 -25.68
C ARG A 269 8.58 -15.90 -24.32
N VAL A 270 9.34 -16.79 -23.68
CA VAL A 270 10.04 -16.44 -22.43
C VAL A 270 11.12 -15.41 -22.75
N SER A 271 10.94 -14.18 -22.26
CA SER A 271 11.92 -13.11 -22.43
C SER A 271 13.28 -13.55 -21.89
N ARG A 272 14.34 -13.39 -22.69
CA ARG A 272 15.72 -13.62 -22.24
C ARG A 272 16.05 -12.63 -21.12
N ARG A 273 16.54 -13.12 -20.00
CA ARG A 273 16.90 -12.31 -18.85
C ARG A 273 18.12 -11.43 -19.15
N ILE A 274 18.09 -10.24 -18.58
CA ILE A 274 19.22 -9.31 -18.66
C ILE A 274 20.25 -9.78 -17.66
N ASP A 275 21.48 -10.04 -18.14
CA ASP A 275 22.61 -10.27 -17.25
C ASP A 275 23.15 -8.94 -16.75
N LEU A 276 23.11 -8.73 -15.44
CA LEU A 276 23.59 -7.53 -14.76
C LEU A 276 25.10 -7.59 -14.45
N GLY A 277 25.77 -8.72 -14.69
CA GLY A 277 27.17 -8.88 -14.36
C GLY A 277 27.44 -8.52 -12.87
N ARG A 278 28.37 -7.55 -12.64
CA ARG A 278 28.73 -7.08 -11.27
C ARG A 278 27.57 -6.36 -10.57
N TRP A 279 26.67 -5.72 -11.31
CA TRP A 279 25.51 -4.98 -10.77
C TRP A 279 24.40 -5.88 -10.21
N ARG A 280 24.49 -7.19 -10.39
CA ARG A 280 23.52 -8.16 -9.81
C ARG A 280 23.42 -8.07 -8.29
N TRP A 281 24.52 -7.72 -7.61
CA TRP A 281 24.51 -7.55 -6.15
C TRP A 281 23.82 -6.27 -5.72
N VAL A 282 24.01 -5.18 -6.46
CA VAL A 282 23.25 -3.93 -6.22
C VAL A 282 21.75 -4.20 -6.41
N GLY A 283 21.38 -4.87 -7.50
CA GLY A 283 19.99 -5.29 -7.72
C GLY A 283 19.45 -6.20 -6.62
N PHE A 284 20.27 -7.10 -6.09
CA PHE A 284 19.92 -7.92 -4.93
C PHE A 284 19.58 -7.08 -3.71
N PHE A 285 20.44 -6.11 -3.31
CA PHE A 285 20.18 -5.25 -2.16
C PHE A 285 18.97 -4.35 -2.34
N VAL A 286 18.71 -3.83 -3.54
CA VAL A 286 17.53 -3.03 -3.84
C VAL A 286 16.23 -3.82 -3.57
N VAL A 287 16.24 -5.13 -3.81
CA VAL A 287 15.08 -6.00 -3.51
C VAL A 287 15.11 -6.52 -2.08
N ALA A 288 16.29 -6.83 -1.56
CA ALA A 288 16.45 -7.43 -0.22
C ALA A 288 16.14 -6.44 0.91
N ILE A 289 16.47 -5.15 0.76
CA ILE A 289 16.23 -4.14 1.81
C ILE A 289 14.75 -3.98 2.14
N PRO A 290 13.83 -3.75 1.18
CA PRO A 290 12.40 -3.71 1.48
C PRO A 290 11.87 -5.01 2.11
N VAL A 291 12.38 -6.17 1.69
CA VAL A 291 12.02 -7.47 2.28
C VAL A 291 12.56 -7.59 3.70
N LEU A 292 13.79 -7.17 3.95
CA LEU A 292 14.39 -7.20 5.28
C LEU A 292 13.60 -6.32 6.25
N VAL A 293 13.36 -5.07 5.86
CA VAL A 293 12.70 -4.08 6.73
C VAL A 293 11.19 -4.33 6.85
N GLY A 294 10.52 -4.72 5.77
CA GLY A 294 9.07 -4.90 5.73
C GLY A 294 8.58 -6.29 6.15
N LEU A 295 9.46 -7.30 6.19
CA LEU A 295 9.07 -8.67 6.52
C LEU A 295 9.95 -9.29 7.61
N ILE A 296 11.28 -9.40 7.37
CA ILE A 296 12.16 -10.20 8.24
C ILE A 296 12.26 -9.57 9.62
N ILE A 297 12.45 -8.27 9.69
CA ILE A 297 12.57 -7.56 10.97
C ILE A 297 11.26 -7.61 11.76
N PRO A 298 10.08 -7.22 11.22
CA PRO A 298 8.82 -7.32 11.96
C PRO A 298 8.49 -8.74 12.43
N VAL A 299 8.69 -9.75 11.58
CA VAL A 299 8.49 -11.15 11.97
C VAL A 299 9.49 -11.55 13.08
N GLY A 300 10.74 -11.09 13.00
CA GLY A 300 11.74 -11.33 14.04
C GLY A 300 11.35 -10.73 15.39
N VAL A 301 10.78 -9.51 15.41
CA VAL A 301 10.24 -8.88 16.63
C VAL A 301 9.08 -9.69 17.19
N LEU A 302 8.15 -10.14 16.36
CA LEU A 302 7.03 -10.98 16.78
C LEU A 302 7.50 -12.32 17.33
N CYS A 303 8.48 -12.96 16.70
CA CYS A 303 9.08 -14.20 17.21
C CYS A 303 9.80 -13.97 18.54
N HIS A 304 10.50 -12.85 18.70
CA HIS A 304 11.15 -12.48 19.96
C HIS A 304 10.12 -12.33 21.09
N TRP A 305 8.99 -11.67 20.84
CA TRP A 305 7.91 -11.55 21.82
C TRP A 305 7.29 -12.91 22.18
N LEU A 306 7.07 -13.76 21.18
CA LEU A 306 6.55 -15.11 21.39
C LEU A 306 7.47 -15.92 22.32
N VAL A 307 8.78 -15.93 22.00
CA VAL A 307 9.78 -16.64 22.81
C VAL A 307 9.82 -16.09 24.23
N ARG A 308 9.86 -14.75 24.38
CA ARG A 308 9.88 -14.11 25.70
C ARG A 308 8.62 -14.40 26.50
N GLY A 309 7.43 -14.40 25.86
CA GLY A 309 6.16 -14.75 26.51
C GLY A 309 6.12 -16.20 26.98
N LEU A 310 6.64 -17.14 26.18
CA LEU A 310 6.68 -18.56 26.54
C LEU A 310 7.64 -18.88 27.72
N PHE A 311 8.72 -18.10 27.87
CA PHE A 311 9.68 -18.31 28.93
C PHE A 311 9.39 -17.50 30.21
N ASN A 312 8.53 -16.46 30.14
CA ASN A 312 8.14 -15.61 31.28
C ASN A 312 6.73 -15.92 31.80
N ASP A 313 6.28 -17.16 31.73
CA ASP A 313 4.92 -17.61 32.08
C ASP A 313 4.48 -17.28 33.53
N GLN A 314 5.35 -16.74 34.38
CA GLN A 314 5.02 -16.37 35.76
C GLN A 314 4.46 -14.95 35.94
N GLU A 315 4.52 -14.07 34.92
CA GLU A 315 4.06 -12.68 35.07
C GLU A 315 2.72 -12.38 34.34
N LEU A 316 2.17 -13.32 33.57
CA LEU A 316 0.92 -13.09 32.82
C LEU A 316 -0.36 -13.49 33.60
N LEU A 317 -0.24 -14.22 34.70
CA LEU A 317 -1.38 -14.66 35.48
C LEU A 317 -2.14 -13.56 36.30
N PRO A 318 -1.55 -12.39 36.63
CA PRO A 318 -2.32 -11.36 37.35
C PRO A 318 -3.13 -10.41 36.46
N LEU A 319 -3.14 -10.60 35.13
CA LEU A 319 -3.86 -9.71 34.19
C LEU A 319 -5.08 -10.39 33.53
N LEU A 320 -5.41 -11.63 33.89
CA LEU A 320 -6.67 -12.33 33.57
C LEU A 320 -7.57 -12.41 34.78
#